data_5c919de6eacb120f33d2b08544640b7f
#
_entry.id   5c919de6eacb120f33d2b08544640b7f
#
_cell.length_a   1.000
_cell.length_b   1.000
_cell.length_c   1.000
_cell.angle_alpha   90.00
_cell.angle_beta   90.00
_cell.angle_gamma   90.00
#
_symmetry.space_group_name_H-M   'P 1'
#
loop_
_entity.id
_entity.type
_entity.pdbx_description
1 polymer ?
#
loop_
_entity_poly.entity_id
_entity_poly.type
_entity_poly.pdbx_seq_one_letter_code
_entity_poly.pdbx_strand_id
1 'polypeptide(L)'
;GLAHVGTYRSREERDSQNGITVADVGGIRIAFLAYTYGTNGIPVTGFEYAVNVFCEDYLTNLSIIDYDAIAADMEAARELDCDLIAVFMHWGYEYHTVPNQYQYELADFLFSNGADIILGGHTHVPQPLELRQIADGEGGEKTVFVCYSLGNFISCQNDPFTNLTAVVNIELEKDLETGKTRIKGAEYAPMFMVDLYDYGIYNAGWRYRLWDLRESIEACESGDSLGVINERLYSAMKAGLRDIHDILGAEYDRYQPAA
;
A
#
# COMPACT_ATOMS: atom_id res chain seq x y z
N GLY A 1 -22.38 -4.39 2.45
CA GLY A 1 -21.37 -3.62 3.16
C GLY A 1 -20.04 -3.68 2.45
N LEU A 2 -19.03 -3.00 2.95
CA LEU A 2 -17.67 -3.13 2.45
C LEU A 2 -17.04 -4.43 3.00
N ALA A 3 -16.24 -5.10 2.18
CA ALA A 3 -15.38 -6.18 2.66
C ALA A 3 -14.27 -5.60 3.55
N HIS A 4 -13.75 -6.40 4.47
CA HIS A 4 -12.65 -6.04 5.35
C HIS A 4 -11.74 -7.24 5.56
N VAL A 5 -10.51 -6.99 6.00
CA VAL A 5 -9.49 -8.01 6.30
C VAL A 5 -8.61 -7.54 7.46
N GLY A 6 -8.09 -8.47 8.24
CA GLY A 6 -7.18 -8.20 9.36
C GLY A 6 -7.83 -7.78 10.67
N THR A 7 -9.16 -7.57 10.69
CA THR A 7 -9.94 -7.27 11.91
C THR A 7 -11.24 -8.03 11.92
N TYR A 8 -11.66 -8.56 13.08
CA TYR A 8 -12.81 -9.47 13.20
C TYR A 8 -13.60 -9.19 14.47
N ARG A 9 -14.94 -9.33 14.39
CA ARG A 9 -15.86 -9.09 15.52
C ARG A 9 -15.90 -10.25 16.52
N SER A 10 -15.60 -11.46 16.04
CA SER A 10 -15.59 -12.66 16.86
C SER A 10 -14.59 -13.68 16.35
N ARG A 11 -14.25 -14.64 17.18
CA ARG A 11 -13.40 -15.77 16.81
C ARG A 11 -14.01 -16.60 15.68
N GLU A 12 -15.34 -16.81 15.72
CA GLU A 12 -16.06 -17.56 14.69
C GLU A 12 -15.97 -16.86 13.33
N GLU A 13 -16.02 -15.52 13.30
CA GLU A 13 -15.85 -14.76 12.06
C GLU A 13 -14.43 -14.97 11.48
N ARG A 14 -13.38 -14.81 12.31
CA ARG A 14 -12.01 -15.05 11.89
C ARG A 14 -11.80 -16.49 11.42
N ASP A 15 -12.21 -17.46 12.21
CA ASP A 15 -11.97 -18.88 11.95
C ASP A 15 -12.76 -19.37 10.73
N SER A 16 -13.93 -18.80 10.45
CA SER A 16 -14.75 -19.16 9.26
C SER A 16 -14.07 -18.83 7.92
N GLN A 17 -13.11 -17.89 7.94
CA GLN A 17 -12.38 -17.42 6.77
C GLN A 17 -10.86 -17.61 6.91
N ASN A 18 -10.39 -18.25 7.99
CA ASN A 18 -8.97 -18.35 8.35
C ASN A 18 -8.26 -16.98 8.36
N GLY A 19 -8.98 -15.89 8.70
CA GLY A 19 -8.43 -14.55 8.62
C GLY A 19 -8.17 -14.03 7.20
N ILE A 20 -8.71 -14.68 6.17
CA ILE A 20 -8.47 -14.38 4.76
C ILE A 20 -9.77 -13.90 4.11
N THR A 21 -9.69 -12.83 3.34
CA THR A 21 -10.81 -12.34 2.52
C THR A 21 -10.52 -12.59 1.05
N VAL A 22 -11.43 -13.26 0.36
CA VAL A 22 -11.28 -13.54 -1.08
C VAL A 22 -12.17 -12.59 -1.89
N ALA A 23 -11.61 -11.99 -2.93
CA ALA A 23 -12.35 -11.23 -3.92
C ALA A 23 -12.07 -11.75 -5.33
N ASP A 24 -13.10 -11.66 -6.19
CA ASP A 24 -12.97 -11.90 -7.63
C ASP A 24 -12.92 -10.53 -8.34
N VAL A 25 -11.87 -10.32 -9.10
CA VAL A 25 -11.64 -9.10 -9.88
C VAL A 25 -11.50 -9.51 -11.35
N GLY A 26 -12.60 -9.45 -12.09
CA GLY A 26 -12.61 -9.77 -13.52
C GLY A 26 -12.24 -11.22 -13.85
N GLY A 27 -12.56 -12.18 -12.98
CA GLY A 27 -12.24 -13.59 -13.13
C GLY A 27 -10.87 -13.99 -12.56
N ILE A 28 -10.17 -13.07 -11.90
CA ILE A 28 -8.96 -13.32 -11.11
C ILE A 28 -9.35 -13.33 -9.64
N ARG A 29 -9.12 -14.45 -8.96
CA ARG A 29 -9.41 -14.61 -7.53
C ARG A 29 -8.19 -14.24 -6.72
N ILE A 30 -8.33 -13.29 -5.81
CA ILE A 30 -7.26 -12.79 -4.97
C ILE A 30 -7.59 -13.06 -3.51
N ALA A 31 -6.69 -13.72 -2.79
CA ALA A 31 -6.74 -13.86 -1.35
C ALA A 31 -6.06 -12.66 -0.69
N PHE A 32 -6.78 -11.99 0.22
CA PHE A 32 -6.27 -10.83 0.94
C PHE A 32 -6.02 -11.18 2.40
N LEU A 33 -4.82 -10.82 2.89
CA LEU A 33 -4.45 -10.83 4.31
C LEU A 33 -4.06 -9.41 4.73
N ALA A 34 -4.13 -9.12 6.02
CA ALA A 34 -3.65 -7.84 6.56
C ALA A 34 -3.09 -8.02 7.96
N TYR A 35 -1.99 -7.32 8.24
CA TYR A 35 -1.26 -7.39 9.50
C TYR A 35 -0.86 -6.02 10.00
N THR A 36 -0.74 -5.90 11.33
CA THR A 36 -0.16 -4.73 12.00
C THR A 36 0.92 -5.14 12.99
N TYR A 37 1.95 -4.31 13.14
CA TYR A 37 2.99 -4.52 14.15
C TYR A 37 2.45 -4.41 15.59
N GLY A 38 1.36 -3.68 15.80
CA GLY A 38 0.80 -3.44 17.12
C GLY A 38 -0.49 -2.64 17.10
N THR A 39 -0.96 -2.29 18.28
CA THR A 39 -2.27 -1.69 18.54
C THR A 39 -2.19 -0.39 19.34
N ASN A 40 -1.11 0.39 19.15
CA ASN A 40 -0.85 1.64 19.90
C ASN A 40 -0.96 1.47 21.43
N GLY A 41 -0.42 0.35 21.95
CA GLY A 41 -0.43 0.04 23.37
C GLY A 41 -1.78 -0.44 23.93
N ILE A 42 -2.78 -0.69 23.09
CA ILE A 42 -4.06 -1.27 23.51
C ILE A 42 -3.92 -2.79 23.56
N PRO A 43 -4.06 -3.44 24.76
CA PRO A 43 -3.98 -4.88 24.86
C PRO A 43 -5.13 -5.58 24.12
N VAL A 44 -4.81 -6.65 23.38
CA VAL A 44 -5.80 -7.54 22.77
C VAL A 44 -5.90 -8.88 23.53
N THR A 45 -5.37 -8.98 24.75
CA THR A 45 -5.41 -10.18 25.57
C THR A 45 -6.84 -10.67 25.77
N GLY A 46 -7.10 -11.92 25.37
CA GLY A 46 -8.43 -12.53 25.35
C GLY A 46 -9.25 -12.20 24.08
N PHE A 47 -8.71 -11.35 23.21
CA PHE A 47 -9.29 -10.94 21.93
C PHE A 47 -8.26 -11.02 20.80
N GLU A 48 -7.30 -11.92 20.88
CA GLU A 48 -6.20 -12.09 19.93
C GLU A 48 -6.73 -12.34 18.50
N TYR A 49 -7.94 -12.88 18.40
CA TYR A 49 -8.62 -13.06 17.11
C TYR A 49 -9.05 -11.73 16.45
N ALA A 50 -9.17 -10.64 17.21
CA ALA A 50 -9.79 -9.41 16.73
C ALA A 50 -8.91 -8.61 15.75
N VAL A 51 -7.58 -8.79 15.83
CA VAL A 51 -6.60 -8.10 14.98
C VAL A 51 -5.42 -9.02 14.70
N ASN A 52 -4.98 -9.10 13.46
CA ASN A 52 -3.77 -9.82 13.09
C ASN A 52 -2.53 -9.00 13.46
N VAL A 53 -2.01 -9.19 14.67
CA VAL A 53 -0.77 -8.55 15.14
C VAL A 53 0.40 -9.49 14.83
N PHE A 54 1.44 -8.99 14.14
CA PHE A 54 2.59 -9.80 13.77
C PHE A 54 3.80 -9.69 14.72
N CYS A 55 3.74 -8.82 15.74
CA CYS A 55 4.77 -8.77 16.79
C CYS A 55 4.25 -9.40 18.08
N GLU A 56 4.97 -10.40 18.63
CA GLU A 56 4.64 -11.03 19.90
C GLU A 56 4.74 -10.03 21.06
N ASP A 57 5.75 -9.16 20.99
CA ASP A 57 6.05 -8.13 22.00
C ASP A 57 5.40 -6.76 21.68
N TYR A 58 4.22 -6.76 21.04
CA TYR A 58 3.54 -5.56 20.52
C TYR A 58 3.18 -4.50 21.57
N LEU A 59 3.19 -4.84 22.85
CA LEU A 59 2.98 -3.88 23.97
C LEU A 59 4.28 -3.30 24.52
N THR A 60 5.44 -3.73 24.01
CA THR A 60 6.74 -3.36 24.58
C THR A 60 7.71 -2.85 23.53
N ASN A 61 8.51 -3.73 22.92
CA ASN A 61 9.64 -3.32 22.07
C ASN A 61 9.38 -3.42 20.58
N LEU A 62 8.30 -4.11 20.17
CA LEU A 62 7.93 -4.31 18.74
C LEU A 62 9.07 -4.97 17.92
N SER A 63 9.77 -5.92 18.52
CA SER A 63 11.01 -6.48 17.98
C SER A 63 10.96 -7.96 17.67
N ILE A 64 9.96 -8.69 18.19
CA ILE A 64 9.82 -10.13 18.02
C ILE A 64 8.70 -10.40 17.01
N ILE A 65 9.09 -10.77 15.79
CA ILE A 65 8.14 -11.07 14.72
C ILE A 65 7.69 -12.53 14.87
N ASP A 66 6.38 -12.75 14.87
CA ASP A 66 5.75 -14.08 14.85
C ASP A 66 5.72 -14.64 13.41
N TYR A 67 6.88 -15.09 12.96
CA TYR A 67 7.03 -15.71 11.63
C TYR A 67 6.20 -16.99 11.47
N ASP A 68 6.01 -17.75 12.57
CA ASP A 68 5.28 -19.01 12.52
C ASP A 68 3.78 -18.75 12.28
N ALA A 69 3.20 -17.77 12.95
CA ALA A 69 1.80 -17.38 12.71
C ALA A 69 1.59 -16.85 11.28
N ILE A 70 2.49 -15.99 10.79
CA ILE A 70 2.42 -15.49 9.41
C ILE A 70 2.53 -16.67 8.42
N ALA A 71 3.48 -17.59 8.62
CA ALA A 71 3.66 -18.75 7.73
C ALA A 71 2.42 -19.64 7.70
N ALA A 72 1.77 -19.86 8.84
CA ALA A 72 0.54 -20.65 8.94
C ALA A 72 -0.64 -20.00 8.18
N ASP A 73 -0.81 -18.68 8.32
CA ASP A 73 -1.85 -17.94 7.58
C ASP A 73 -1.55 -17.93 6.07
N MET A 74 -0.29 -17.81 5.66
CA MET A 74 0.13 -17.88 4.26
C MET A 74 -0.09 -19.27 3.65
N GLU A 75 0.15 -20.35 4.44
CA GLU A 75 -0.17 -21.72 4.02
C GLU A 75 -1.68 -21.87 3.81
N ALA A 76 -2.50 -21.40 4.75
CA ALA A 76 -3.94 -21.43 4.61
C ALA A 76 -4.41 -20.65 3.36
N ALA A 77 -3.75 -19.53 3.02
CA ALA A 77 -4.06 -18.78 1.80
C ALA A 77 -3.70 -19.55 0.52
N ARG A 78 -2.58 -20.28 0.52
CA ARG A 78 -2.19 -21.14 -0.62
C ARG A 78 -3.11 -22.34 -0.83
N GLU A 79 -3.74 -22.83 0.24
CA GLU A 79 -4.74 -23.92 0.15
C GLU A 79 -6.06 -23.46 -0.49
N LEU A 80 -6.31 -22.14 -0.58
CA LEU A 80 -7.47 -21.61 -1.29
C LEU A 80 -7.21 -21.66 -2.80
N ASP A 81 -8.27 -21.95 -3.56
CA ASP A 81 -8.24 -21.89 -5.02
C ASP A 81 -8.25 -20.41 -5.48
N CYS A 82 -7.16 -19.67 -5.17
CA CYS A 82 -6.95 -18.28 -5.56
C CYS A 82 -5.77 -18.16 -6.53
N ASP A 83 -5.88 -17.18 -7.42
CA ASP A 83 -4.85 -16.92 -8.43
C ASP A 83 -3.64 -16.19 -7.84
N LEU A 84 -3.88 -15.29 -6.87
CA LEU A 84 -2.86 -14.43 -6.26
C LEU A 84 -3.14 -14.25 -4.76
N ILE A 85 -2.07 -13.95 -4.01
CA ILE A 85 -2.14 -13.59 -2.60
C ILE A 85 -1.63 -12.14 -2.43
N ALA A 86 -2.47 -11.26 -1.87
CA ALA A 86 -2.16 -9.87 -1.57
C ALA A 86 -2.14 -9.65 -0.04
N VAL A 87 -1.09 -9.00 0.46
CA VAL A 87 -0.90 -8.76 1.88
C VAL A 87 -0.80 -7.26 2.16
N PHE A 88 -1.66 -6.76 3.05
CA PHE A 88 -1.55 -5.41 3.59
C PHE A 88 -0.68 -5.41 4.84
N MET A 89 0.31 -4.52 4.88
CA MET A 89 1.26 -4.44 6.00
C MET A 89 1.26 -3.05 6.64
N HIS A 90 0.91 -2.99 7.92
CA HIS A 90 1.06 -1.78 8.73
C HIS A 90 2.36 -1.89 9.52
N TRP A 91 3.46 -1.29 8.98
CA TRP A 91 4.84 -1.53 9.40
C TRP A 91 5.75 -0.31 9.19
N GLY A 92 7.02 -0.43 9.56
CA GLY A 92 8.03 0.62 9.35
C GLY A 92 8.12 1.61 10.49
N TYR A 93 8.80 2.74 10.24
CA TYR A 93 8.90 3.87 11.16
C TYR A 93 8.21 5.08 10.58
N GLU A 94 7.45 5.81 11.41
CA GLU A 94 6.78 7.04 11.01
C GLU A 94 7.76 8.05 10.41
N TYR A 95 7.36 8.73 9.35
CA TYR A 95 8.06 9.81 8.65
C TYR A 95 9.39 9.43 7.99
N HIS A 96 9.66 8.12 7.80
CA HIS A 96 10.83 7.65 7.08
C HIS A 96 10.44 7.23 5.66
N THR A 97 11.04 7.88 4.66
CA THR A 97 10.80 7.57 3.22
C THR A 97 11.60 6.37 2.72
N VAL A 98 12.52 5.85 3.54
CA VAL A 98 13.32 4.66 3.23
C VAL A 98 12.87 3.53 4.15
N PRO A 99 12.54 2.34 3.60
CA PRO A 99 12.20 1.18 4.40
C PRO A 99 13.35 0.78 5.33
N ASN A 100 13.01 0.34 6.53
CA ASN A 100 14.02 -0.21 7.44
C ASN A 100 14.30 -1.69 7.15
N GLN A 101 15.34 -2.23 7.80
CA GLN A 101 15.80 -3.60 7.53
C GLN A 101 14.71 -4.65 7.73
N TYR A 102 13.89 -4.55 8.77
CA TYR A 102 12.86 -5.55 9.02
C TYR A 102 11.73 -5.52 7.97
N GLN A 103 11.44 -4.36 7.34
CA GLN A 103 10.49 -4.30 6.24
C GLN A 103 10.99 -5.10 5.02
N TYR A 104 12.28 -5.01 4.70
CA TYR A 104 12.88 -5.82 3.63
C TYR A 104 12.84 -7.32 3.97
N GLU A 105 13.27 -7.69 5.18
CA GLU A 105 13.29 -9.09 5.63
C GLU A 105 11.89 -9.71 5.66
N LEU A 106 10.90 -8.95 6.14
CA LEU A 106 9.52 -9.42 6.19
C LEU A 106 8.86 -9.49 4.80
N ALA A 107 9.20 -8.57 3.88
CA ALA A 107 8.77 -8.65 2.49
C ALA A 107 9.33 -9.92 1.80
N ASP A 108 10.63 -10.19 1.97
CA ASP A 108 11.27 -11.39 1.44
C ASP A 108 10.66 -12.68 2.03
N PHE A 109 10.35 -12.66 3.32
CA PHE A 109 9.68 -13.77 4.00
C PHE A 109 8.26 -14.00 3.43
N LEU A 110 7.46 -12.95 3.27
CA LEU A 110 6.12 -13.05 2.69
C LEU A 110 6.16 -13.59 1.25
N PHE A 111 7.07 -13.09 0.42
CA PHE A 111 7.25 -13.58 -0.95
C PHE A 111 7.67 -15.05 -1.00
N SER A 112 8.60 -15.46 -0.13
CA SER A 112 9.04 -16.86 -0.04
C SER A 112 7.92 -17.79 0.47
N ASN A 113 6.90 -17.25 1.15
CA ASN A 113 5.71 -17.97 1.59
C ASN A 113 4.50 -17.82 0.65
N GLY A 114 4.68 -17.23 -0.54
CA GLY A 114 3.68 -17.25 -1.61
C GLY A 114 2.93 -15.96 -1.82
N ALA A 115 3.24 -14.87 -1.12
CA ALA A 115 2.68 -13.57 -1.46
C ALA A 115 3.08 -13.16 -2.90
N ASP A 116 2.16 -12.49 -3.59
CA ASP A 116 2.40 -11.92 -4.92
C ASP A 116 2.42 -10.39 -4.87
N ILE A 117 1.60 -9.81 -3.97
CA ILE A 117 1.43 -8.37 -3.82
C ILE A 117 1.55 -7.99 -2.35
N ILE A 118 2.41 -7.01 -2.04
CA ILE A 118 2.51 -6.41 -0.70
C ILE A 118 2.21 -4.91 -0.80
N LEU A 119 1.24 -4.46 0.00
CA LEU A 119 0.84 -3.07 0.11
C LEU A 119 1.07 -2.57 1.54
N GLY A 120 2.07 -1.72 1.71
CA GLY A 120 2.47 -1.19 3.00
C GLY A 120 1.82 0.15 3.34
N GLY A 121 1.83 0.45 4.64
CA GLY A 121 1.39 1.72 5.23
C GLY A 121 1.97 1.89 6.62
N HIS A 122 1.52 2.87 7.37
CA HIS A 122 1.96 3.30 8.70
C HIS A 122 2.92 4.49 8.70
N THR A 123 3.87 4.56 7.81
CA THR A 123 4.94 5.57 7.87
C THR A 123 4.43 7.00 7.64
N HIS A 124 3.18 7.16 7.21
CA HIS A 124 2.55 8.43 6.85
C HIS A 124 3.17 9.18 5.66
N VAL A 125 4.24 8.64 5.13
CA VAL A 125 4.94 9.12 3.93
C VAL A 125 5.08 7.99 2.92
N PRO A 126 5.20 8.26 1.62
CA PRO A 126 5.49 7.22 0.64
C PRO A 126 6.85 6.57 0.92
N GLN A 127 6.96 5.30 0.58
CA GLN A 127 8.20 4.54 0.51
C GLN A 127 8.28 3.82 -0.85
N PRO A 128 9.44 3.40 -1.33
CA PRO A 128 9.61 2.80 -2.64
C PRO A 128 8.59 1.73 -2.99
N LEU A 129 8.30 1.63 -4.28
CA LEU A 129 7.60 0.49 -4.86
C LEU A 129 8.54 -0.24 -5.83
N GLU A 130 8.37 -1.55 -5.93
CA GLU A 130 9.26 -2.41 -6.72
C GLU A 130 8.48 -3.54 -7.38
N LEU A 131 8.79 -3.82 -8.65
CA LEU A 131 8.52 -5.10 -9.29
C LEU A 131 9.77 -5.96 -9.17
N ARG A 132 9.64 -7.15 -8.60
CA ARG A 132 10.76 -8.08 -8.39
C ARG A 132 10.53 -9.37 -9.15
N GLN A 133 11.62 -9.97 -9.64
CA GLN A 133 11.63 -11.34 -10.15
C GLN A 133 12.08 -12.26 -9.03
N ILE A 134 11.26 -13.27 -8.73
CA ILE A 134 11.59 -14.31 -7.75
C ILE A 134 11.37 -15.70 -8.36
N ALA A 135 12.00 -16.71 -7.79
CA ALA A 135 11.74 -18.10 -8.18
C ALA A 135 10.25 -18.45 -7.95
N ASP A 136 9.63 -19.10 -8.94
CA ASP A 136 8.22 -19.50 -8.86
C ASP A 136 7.99 -20.85 -8.11
N GLY A 137 9.09 -21.54 -7.73
CA GLY A 137 9.06 -22.84 -7.09
C GLY A 137 8.89 -24.02 -8.07
N GLU A 138 8.63 -23.74 -9.35
CA GLU A 138 8.48 -24.73 -10.44
C GLU A 138 9.71 -24.79 -11.37
N GLY A 139 10.75 -24.01 -11.05
CA GLY A 139 11.99 -23.92 -11.84
C GLY A 139 12.01 -22.73 -12.82
N GLY A 140 11.03 -21.84 -12.73
CA GLY A 140 10.95 -20.59 -13.45
C GLY A 140 11.03 -19.38 -12.50
N GLU A 141 10.63 -18.23 -13.02
CA GLU A 141 10.52 -16.96 -12.26
C GLU A 141 9.12 -16.38 -12.38
N LYS A 142 8.66 -15.73 -11.32
CA LYS A 142 7.43 -14.92 -11.32
C LYS A 142 7.72 -13.48 -10.90
N THR A 143 6.91 -12.56 -11.43
CA THR A 143 6.91 -11.17 -11.01
C THR A 143 6.06 -11.00 -9.76
N VAL A 144 6.60 -10.34 -8.74
CA VAL A 144 5.89 -9.93 -7.52
C VAL A 144 5.99 -8.41 -7.35
N PHE A 145 5.06 -7.84 -6.59
CA PHE A 145 4.99 -6.40 -6.36
C PHE A 145 5.05 -6.06 -4.87
N VAL A 146 5.84 -5.06 -4.51
CA VAL A 146 5.78 -4.43 -3.20
C VAL A 146 5.75 -2.91 -3.33
N CYS A 147 4.84 -2.27 -2.58
CA CYS A 147 4.94 -0.87 -2.21
C CYS A 147 5.09 -0.81 -0.70
N TYR A 148 6.25 -0.36 -0.21
CA TYR A 148 6.55 -0.38 1.22
C TYR A 148 5.68 0.58 2.03
N SER A 149 5.25 1.71 1.46
CA SER A 149 4.20 2.57 1.98
C SER A 149 3.60 3.44 0.89
N LEU A 150 2.26 3.51 0.87
CA LEU A 150 1.52 4.42 0.00
C LEU A 150 1.50 5.86 0.51
N GLY A 151 1.85 6.11 1.79
CA GLY A 151 1.66 7.40 2.45
C GLY A 151 0.21 7.66 2.87
N ASN A 152 -0.08 8.89 3.25
CA ASN A 152 -1.41 9.33 3.67
C ASN A 152 -2.30 9.68 2.47
N PHE A 153 -3.49 9.09 2.37
CA PHE A 153 -4.46 9.47 1.34
C PHE A 153 -5.11 10.83 1.64
N ILE A 154 -5.72 10.98 2.84
CA ILE A 154 -6.20 12.27 3.35
C ILE A 154 -5.80 12.34 4.83
N SER A 155 -5.07 13.38 5.19
CA SER A 155 -4.55 13.58 6.54
C SER A 155 -4.43 15.08 6.86
N CYS A 156 -4.36 15.43 8.14
CA CYS A 156 -4.02 16.77 8.61
C CYS A 156 -2.60 16.84 9.20
N GLN A 157 -1.75 15.85 8.95
CA GLN A 157 -0.35 15.87 9.36
C GLN A 157 0.44 16.85 8.49
N ASN A 158 1.41 17.54 9.10
CA ASN A 158 2.19 18.61 8.46
C ASN A 158 3.70 18.32 8.45
N ASP A 159 4.10 17.09 8.79
CA ASP A 159 5.49 16.67 8.68
C ASP A 159 5.91 16.56 7.19
N PRO A 160 7.21 16.66 6.87
CA PRO A 160 7.67 16.55 5.48
C PRO A 160 7.14 15.28 4.80
N PHE A 161 6.69 15.42 3.55
CA PHE A 161 6.17 14.35 2.68
C PHE A 161 4.86 13.69 3.12
N THR A 162 4.26 14.07 4.26
CA THR A 162 2.97 13.49 4.72
C THR A 162 1.78 13.90 3.85
N ASN A 163 1.98 14.85 2.96
CA ASN A 163 1.03 15.29 1.95
C ASN A 163 1.23 14.63 0.57
N LEU A 164 2.22 13.74 0.44
CA LEU A 164 2.45 12.94 -0.77
C LEU A 164 1.86 11.54 -0.62
N THR A 165 1.23 11.06 -1.69
CA THR A 165 0.70 9.70 -1.76
C THR A 165 0.57 9.26 -3.23
N ALA A 166 0.19 8.02 -3.44
CA ALA A 166 -0.01 7.47 -4.76
C ALA A 166 -1.31 6.66 -4.86
N VAL A 167 -1.92 6.68 -6.04
CA VAL A 167 -2.88 5.66 -6.44
C VAL A 167 -2.14 4.68 -7.34
N VAL A 168 -1.95 3.46 -6.86
CA VAL A 168 -1.22 2.41 -7.58
C VAL A 168 -2.18 1.58 -8.41
N ASN A 169 -1.83 1.35 -9.66
CA ASN A 169 -2.49 0.40 -10.56
C ASN A 169 -1.55 -0.79 -10.78
N ILE A 170 -2.04 -1.99 -10.52
CA ILE A 170 -1.31 -3.24 -10.78
C ILE A 170 -2.03 -3.95 -11.92
N GLU A 171 -1.34 -4.15 -13.04
CA GLU A 171 -1.90 -4.84 -14.20
C GLU A 171 -1.73 -6.35 -14.01
N LEU A 172 -2.86 -7.05 -13.98
CA LEU A 172 -2.92 -8.51 -13.85
C LEU A 172 -3.38 -9.12 -15.16
N GLU A 173 -2.78 -10.24 -15.54
CA GLU A 173 -3.14 -11.00 -16.74
C GLU A 173 -3.33 -12.48 -16.40
N LYS A 174 -4.46 -13.04 -16.81
CA LYS A 174 -4.76 -14.47 -16.68
C LYS A 174 -4.79 -15.13 -18.04
N ASP A 175 -3.93 -16.11 -18.24
CA ASP A 175 -3.96 -16.98 -19.40
C ASP A 175 -5.14 -17.97 -19.27
N LEU A 176 -6.11 -17.86 -20.16
CA LEU A 176 -7.32 -18.67 -20.12
C LEU A 176 -7.12 -20.12 -20.56
N GLU A 177 -6.01 -20.44 -21.26
CA GLU A 177 -5.70 -21.79 -21.68
C GLU A 177 -4.99 -22.57 -20.57
N THR A 178 -4.04 -21.91 -19.88
CA THR A 178 -3.25 -22.53 -18.81
C THR A 178 -3.82 -22.28 -17.42
N GLY A 179 -4.68 -21.26 -17.26
CA GLY A 179 -5.20 -20.80 -15.98
C GLY A 179 -4.18 -19.99 -15.16
N LYS A 180 -2.94 -19.81 -15.63
CA LYS A 180 -1.90 -19.07 -14.89
C LYS A 180 -2.18 -17.58 -14.90
N THR A 181 -2.05 -16.96 -13.74
CA THR A 181 -2.15 -15.51 -13.54
C THR A 181 -0.78 -14.92 -13.25
N ARG A 182 -0.51 -13.72 -13.77
CA ARG A 182 0.74 -13.01 -13.57
C ARG A 182 0.52 -11.51 -13.35
N ILE A 183 1.43 -10.88 -12.64
CA ILE A 183 1.58 -9.43 -12.60
C ILE A 183 2.33 -9.03 -13.87
N LYS A 184 1.67 -8.25 -14.72
CA LYS A 184 2.23 -7.77 -16.00
C LYS A 184 3.01 -6.47 -15.81
N GLY A 185 2.55 -5.62 -14.89
CA GLY A 185 3.18 -4.35 -14.60
C GLY A 185 2.51 -3.64 -13.43
N ALA A 186 3.14 -2.55 -13.02
CA ALA A 186 2.58 -1.64 -12.03
C ALA A 186 2.94 -0.20 -12.41
N GLU A 187 2.03 0.71 -12.16
CA GLU A 187 2.20 2.14 -12.33
C GLU A 187 1.52 2.90 -11.19
N TYR A 188 1.86 4.16 -10.99
CA TYR A 188 1.14 5.00 -10.04
C TYR A 188 0.75 6.35 -10.62
N ALA A 189 -0.34 6.92 -10.09
CA ALA A 189 -0.67 8.33 -10.23
C ALA A 189 -0.12 9.08 -9.01
N PRO A 190 0.76 10.08 -9.19
CA PRO A 190 1.29 10.88 -8.10
C PRO A 190 0.20 11.81 -7.56
N MET A 191 -0.08 11.72 -6.27
CA MET A 191 -1.15 12.46 -5.63
C MET A 191 -0.60 13.42 -4.57
N PHE A 192 -1.28 14.55 -4.40
CA PHE A 192 -0.94 15.59 -3.44
C PHE A 192 -2.15 15.94 -2.58
N MET A 193 -2.05 15.70 -1.29
CA MET A 193 -3.05 16.12 -0.31
C MET A 193 -2.78 17.57 0.08
N VAL A 194 -3.79 18.41 -0.03
CA VAL A 194 -3.67 19.86 0.21
C VAL A 194 -4.60 20.28 1.34
N ASP A 195 -4.02 20.91 2.37
CA ASP A 195 -4.76 21.82 3.24
C ASP A 195 -4.71 23.21 2.60
N LEU A 196 -5.80 23.68 2.05
CA LEU A 196 -5.86 24.97 1.36
C LEU A 196 -5.51 26.15 2.25
N TYR A 197 -5.74 26.03 3.55
CA TYR A 197 -5.44 27.12 4.50
C TYR A 197 -3.94 27.37 4.61
N ASP A 198 -3.10 26.35 4.42
CA ASP A 198 -1.65 26.51 4.39
C ASP A 198 -1.19 27.39 3.22
N TYR A 199 -2.00 27.48 2.17
CA TYR A 199 -1.73 28.28 0.97
C TYR A 199 -2.50 29.61 0.93
N GLY A 200 -3.20 29.96 2.03
CA GLY A 200 -3.98 31.20 2.12
C GLY A 200 -5.29 31.18 1.32
N ILE A 201 -5.82 29.99 1.03
CA ILE A 201 -7.04 29.81 0.25
C ILE A 201 -8.19 29.42 1.20
N TYR A 202 -9.10 30.37 1.49
CA TYR A 202 -10.14 30.20 2.51
C TYR A 202 -11.56 30.08 1.95
N ASN A 203 -11.76 30.37 0.66
CA ASN A 203 -13.09 30.53 0.06
C ASN A 203 -13.44 29.43 -0.96
N ALA A 204 -12.76 28.28 -0.93
CA ALA A 204 -12.97 27.20 -1.91
C ALA A 204 -14.20 26.31 -1.63
N GLY A 205 -14.87 26.48 -0.48
CA GLY A 205 -15.98 25.64 -0.05
C GLY A 205 -15.55 24.30 0.58
N TRP A 206 -14.27 23.98 0.58
CA TRP A 206 -13.63 22.82 1.21
C TRP A 206 -12.22 23.20 1.67
N ARG A 207 -11.67 22.47 2.65
CA ARG A 207 -10.35 22.72 3.21
C ARG A 207 -9.31 21.73 2.71
N TYR A 208 -9.63 20.45 2.77
CA TYR A 208 -8.74 19.36 2.36
C TYR A 208 -9.15 18.81 1.01
N ARG A 209 -8.16 18.53 0.15
CA ARG A 209 -8.38 17.89 -1.13
C ARG A 209 -7.16 17.08 -1.55
N LEU A 210 -7.43 15.95 -2.19
CA LEU A 210 -6.44 15.16 -2.88
C LEU A 210 -6.47 15.54 -4.37
N TRP A 211 -5.32 15.89 -4.91
CA TRP A 211 -5.15 16.20 -6.33
C TRP A 211 -4.12 15.30 -6.99
N ASP A 212 -4.40 14.89 -8.25
CA ASP A 212 -3.40 14.35 -9.15
C ASP A 212 -2.41 15.46 -9.50
N LEU A 213 -1.12 15.23 -9.20
CA LEU A 213 -0.06 16.22 -9.38
C LEU A 213 0.15 16.56 -10.86
N ARG A 214 0.16 15.55 -11.74
CA ARG A 214 0.39 15.76 -13.16
C ARG A 214 -0.74 16.53 -13.82
N GLU A 215 -1.97 16.04 -13.64
CA GLU A 215 -3.16 16.70 -14.20
C GLU A 215 -3.29 18.14 -13.70
N SER A 216 -3.01 18.38 -12.41
CA SER A 216 -3.10 19.73 -11.83
C SER A 216 -2.02 20.68 -12.34
N ILE A 217 -0.78 20.19 -12.50
CA ILE A 217 0.33 20.98 -13.04
C ILE A 217 0.07 21.34 -14.50
N GLU A 218 -0.35 20.36 -15.33
CA GLU A 218 -0.68 20.59 -16.74
C GLU A 218 -1.85 21.58 -16.92
N ALA A 219 -2.89 21.48 -16.08
CA ALA A 219 -3.98 22.44 -16.08
C ALA A 219 -3.46 23.87 -15.83
N CYS A 220 -2.62 24.06 -14.79
CA CYS A 220 -2.04 25.36 -14.49
C CYS A 220 -1.14 25.89 -15.62
N GLU A 221 -0.36 25.04 -16.26
CA GLU A 221 0.50 25.40 -17.40
C GLU A 221 -0.30 25.80 -18.64
N SER A 222 -1.50 25.24 -18.80
CA SER A 222 -2.45 25.65 -19.85
C SER A 222 -3.28 26.89 -19.50
N GLY A 223 -3.09 27.44 -18.30
CA GLY A 223 -3.77 28.66 -17.82
C GLY A 223 -5.06 28.39 -17.02
N ASP A 224 -5.36 27.13 -16.69
CA ASP A 224 -6.46 26.76 -15.80
C ASP A 224 -5.95 26.58 -14.36
N SER A 225 -6.31 27.49 -13.50
CA SER A 225 -5.98 27.41 -12.05
C SER A 225 -6.85 26.42 -11.27
N LEU A 226 -7.70 25.62 -11.94
CA LEU A 226 -8.73 24.79 -11.33
C LEU A 226 -9.60 25.52 -10.31
N GLY A 227 -9.71 26.84 -10.49
CA GLY A 227 -10.50 27.78 -9.68
C GLY A 227 -9.86 28.20 -8.35
N VAL A 228 -8.75 27.57 -7.94
CA VAL A 228 -8.18 27.81 -6.59
C VAL A 228 -6.65 27.77 -6.51
N ILE A 229 -5.94 27.19 -7.47
CA ILE A 229 -4.48 27.03 -7.40
C ILE A 229 -3.80 28.39 -7.61
N ASN A 230 -3.10 28.88 -6.60
CA ASN A 230 -2.24 30.06 -6.68
C ASN A 230 -0.78 29.65 -6.94
N GLU A 231 0.11 30.62 -7.20
CA GLU A 231 1.53 30.36 -7.50
C GLU A 231 2.27 29.59 -6.40
N ARG A 232 1.91 29.83 -5.13
CA ARG A 232 2.53 29.15 -3.98
C ARG A 232 2.17 27.66 -3.98
N LEU A 233 0.89 27.34 -4.19
CA LEU A 233 0.42 25.97 -4.27
C LEU A 233 0.97 25.27 -5.53
N TYR A 234 0.96 25.93 -6.68
CA TYR A 234 1.56 25.40 -7.91
C TYR A 234 3.04 25.06 -7.75
N SER A 235 3.81 25.96 -7.10
CA SER A 235 5.22 25.71 -6.81
C SER A 235 5.43 24.51 -5.88
N ALA A 236 4.55 24.34 -4.87
CA ALA A 236 4.58 23.21 -3.95
C ALA A 236 4.23 21.89 -4.68
N MET A 237 3.25 21.89 -5.59
CA MET A 237 2.91 20.73 -6.40
C MET A 237 4.07 20.28 -7.29
N LYS A 238 4.79 21.22 -7.90
CA LYS A 238 5.99 20.89 -8.70
C LYS A 238 7.14 20.33 -7.86
N ALA A 239 7.30 20.82 -6.65
CA ALA A 239 8.24 20.23 -5.71
C ALA A 239 7.81 18.82 -5.31
N GLY A 240 6.55 18.66 -4.92
CA GLY A 240 5.99 17.36 -4.54
C GLY A 240 6.08 16.31 -5.65
N LEU A 241 5.94 16.71 -6.92
CA LEU A 241 6.12 15.78 -8.05
C LEU A 241 7.56 15.27 -8.14
N ARG A 242 8.57 16.13 -7.91
CA ARG A 242 9.97 15.68 -7.86
C ARG A 242 10.22 14.76 -6.69
N ASP A 243 9.74 15.17 -5.52
CA ASP A 243 9.94 14.40 -4.28
C ASP A 243 9.31 12.99 -4.38
N ILE A 244 8.11 12.88 -4.94
CA ILE A 244 7.45 11.58 -5.08
C ILE A 244 8.14 10.69 -6.12
N HIS A 245 8.70 11.27 -7.19
CA HIS A 245 9.54 10.55 -8.15
C HIS A 245 10.82 10.01 -7.51
N ASP A 246 11.47 10.82 -6.67
CA ASP A 246 12.68 10.41 -5.97
C ASP A 246 12.41 9.29 -4.95
N ILE A 247 11.19 9.23 -4.40
CA ILE A 247 10.78 8.23 -3.40
C ILE A 247 10.26 6.95 -4.07
N LEU A 248 9.31 7.06 -4.99
CA LEU A 248 8.60 5.91 -5.57
C LEU A 248 9.26 5.35 -6.84
N GLY A 249 10.13 6.11 -7.50
CA GLY A 249 10.67 5.82 -8.82
C GLY A 249 9.85 6.46 -9.94
N ALA A 250 10.51 7.32 -10.72
CA ALA A 250 9.86 8.04 -11.81
C ALA A 250 9.40 7.10 -12.94
N GLU A 251 10.06 5.96 -13.10
CA GLU A 251 9.76 4.94 -14.10
C GLU A 251 8.38 4.30 -13.93
N TYR A 252 7.79 4.38 -12.75
CA TYR A 252 6.46 3.86 -12.46
C TYR A 252 5.35 4.91 -12.56
N ASP A 253 5.68 6.18 -12.81
CA ASP A 253 4.64 7.22 -13.02
C ASP A 253 3.88 6.95 -14.32
N ARG A 254 2.56 6.76 -14.24
CA ARG A 254 1.66 6.45 -15.38
C ARG A 254 1.70 7.47 -16.51
N TYR A 255 2.21 8.67 -16.25
CA TYR A 255 2.35 9.75 -17.23
C TYR A 255 3.70 9.77 -17.93
N GLN A 256 4.56 8.78 -17.71
CA GLN A 256 5.79 8.67 -18.49
C GLN A 256 5.44 8.38 -19.94
N PRO A 257 6.06 9.05 -20.94
CA PRO A 257 5.90 8.68 -22.33
C PRO A 257 6.34 7.23 -22.50
N ALA A 258 5.53 6.46 -23.22
CA ALA A 258 5.91 5.09 -23.59
C ALA A 258 7.30 5.13 -24.24
N ALA A 259 8.22 4.32 -23.70
CA ALA A 259 9.60 4.24 -24.17
C ALA A 259 9.69 3.72 -25.62
#